data_9db3a5f407a5b4d864f56125ad629b19
#
_entry.id   9db3a5f407a5b4d864f56125ad629b19
#
_cell.length_a   1.000
_cell.length_b   1.000
_cell.length_c   1.000
_cell.angle_alpha   90.00
_cell.angle_beta   90.00
_cell.angle_gamma   90.00
#
_symmetry.space_group_name_H-M   'P 1'
#
loop_
_entity.id
_entity.type
_entity.pdbx_description
1 polymer ?
#
loop_
_entity_poly.entity_id
_entity_poly.type
_entity_poly.pdbx_seq_one_letter_code
_entity_poly.pdbx_strand_id
1 'polypeptide(L)'
;MPIAKFKSPSSHELLSKPLNTIEHEMRSTGTSGLPSISRRCSDTVDTAVVAIYAMYREFLGISKGAGLYVCPSTEEIPEMGMIKALNMLAGLLDTHRFMVKQERFVPEDALAQLQSWENKFTRHIIGPPFLIHRLLQFLQQTGRRIKLDKGSMVITLGGWKRFTGQMISRREFNLMCEEYLGLAPNGVRDIYALVESNVMAIDDEHQIKHVSPYVHFTVRDMNDLSREVPDGEKGVLGILDPLALATPGMILTEDIVSLVPGASPSGRSGQRMEYIMRAPSSLEFGCCAVNLEKKMDGTEAEEAACPVVN
;
A
#
# COMPACT_ATOMS: atom_id res chain seq x y z
N MET A 1 -3.44 -18.89 -9.87
CA MET A 1 -4.85 -18.43 -9.90
C MET A 1 -4.89 -16.95 -10.26
N PRO A 2 -5.62 -16.51 -11.30
CA PRO A 2 -5.74 -15.10 -11.63
C PRO A 2 -6.43 -14.29 -10.53
N ILE A 3 -5.89 -13.10 -10.22
CA ILE A 3 -6.40 -12.20 -9.18
C ILE A 3 -7.88 -11.78 -9.45
N ALA A 4 -8.29 -11.75 -10.71
CA ALA A 4 -9.66 -11.44 -11.11
C ALA A 4 -10.72 -12.38 -10.49
N LYS A 5 -10.35 -13.58 -10.07
CA LYS A 5 -11.25 -14.51 -9.36
C LYS A 5 -11.73 -13.99 -8.01
N PHE A 6 -10.93 -13.15 -7.35
CA PHE A 6 -11.35 -12.50 -6.11
C PHE A 6 -12.42 -11.40 -6.32
N LYS A 7 -12.62 -10.96 -7.57
CA LYS A 7 -13.65 -9.98 -7.94
C LYS A 7 -14.98 -10.65 -8.31
N SER A 8 -15.00 -11.99 -8.43
CA SER A 8 -16.21 -12.73 -8.77
C SER A 8 -17.20 -12.76 -7.61
N PRO A 9 -18.51 -12.67 -7.86
CA PRO A 9 -19.56 -12.96 -6.87
C PRO A 9 -19.41 -14.34 -6.21
N SER A 10 -18.89 -15.32 -6.97
CA SER A 10 -18.58 -16.68 -6.48
C SER A 10 -17.19 -16.82 -5.87
N SER A 11 -16.53 -15.72 -5.49
CA SER A 11 -15.18 -15.77 -4.88
C SER A 11 -15.11 -16.60 -3.59
N HIS A 12 -16.23 -16.93 -2.96
CA HIS A 12 -16.30 -17.85 -1.84
C HIS A 12 -15.95 -19.31 -2.24
N GLU A 13 -16.09 -19.69 -3.51
CA GLU A 13 -15.69 -20.99 -4.04
C GLU A 13 -14.17 -21.19 -4.06
N LEU A 14 -13.40 -20.10 -3.89
CA LEU A 14 -11.94 -20.16 -3.76
C LEU A 14 -11.48 -20.67 -2.40
N LEU A 15 -12.39 -20.78 -1.43
CA LEU A 15 -12.02 -21.15 -0.08
C LEU A 15 -11.57 -22.62 -0.01
N SER A 16 -10.44 -22.86 0.64
CA SER A 16 -9.92 -24.17 1.02
C SER A 16 -10.45 -24.62 2.39
N LYS A 17 -11.16 -23.74 3.09
CA LYS A 17 -11.79 -24.00 4.40
C LYS A 17 -13.30 -23.75 4.31
N PRO A 18 -14.12 -24.37 5.19
CA PRO A 18 -15.56 -24.11 5.26
C PRO A 18 -15.88 -22.65 5.50
N LEU A 19 -16.94 -22.14 4.85
CA LEU A 19 -17.32 -20.72 4.92
C LEU A 19 -17.61 -20.25 6.37
N ASN A 20 -18.14 -21.12 7.23
CA ASN A 20 -18.41 -20.84 8.63
C ASN A 20 -17.15 -20.68 9.50
N THR A 21 -15.97 -20.96 8.98
CA THR A 21 -14.67 -20.71 9.63
C THR A 21 -14.03 -19.40 9.21
N ILE A 22 -14.70 -18.64 8.34
CA ILE A 22 -14.22 -17.35 7.86
C ILE A 22 -14.74 -16.24 8.77
N GLU A 23 -13.83 -15.56 9.42
CA GLU A 23 -14.12 -14.53 10.43
C GLU A 23 -13.78 -13.13 9.94
N HIS A 24 -12.97 -13.03 8.87
CA HIS A 24 -12.51 -11.75 8.34
C HIS A 24 -12.77 -11.65 6.83
N GLU A 25 -13.35 -10.54 6.43
CA GLU A 25 -13.46 -10.15 5.04
C GLU A 25 -12.72 -8.82 4.84
N MET A 26 -11.85 -8.77 3.84
CA MET A 26 -11.15 -7.58 3.44
C MET A 26 -11.48 -7.26 1.99
N ARG A 27 -11.73 -6.00 1.69
CA ARG A 27 -12.10 -5.56 0.36
C ARG A 27 -11.07 -4.61 -0.22
N SER A 28 -10.81 -4.76 -1.51
CA SER A 28 -10.25 -3.67 -2.30
C SER A 28 -11.36 -2.67 -2.62
N THR A 29 -10.99 -1.45 -3.00
CA THR A 29 -11.98 -0.41 -3.27
C THR A 29 -12.65 -0.53 -4.64
N GLY A 30 -12.31 -1.55 -5.45
CA GLY A 30 -13.01 -1.87 -6.69
C GLY A 30 -13.25 -0.70 -7.64
N THR A 31 -12.20 0.00 -8.07
CA THR A 31 -12.32 1.11 -9.04
C THR A 31 -12.79 0.66 -10.43
N SER A 32 -12.91 -0.63 -10.65
CA SER A 32 -13.39 -1.26 -11.88
C SER A 32 -14.78 -1.87 -11.75
N GLY A 33 -15.58 -1.36 -10.82
CA GLY A 33 -16.93 -1.84 -10.57
C GLY A 33 -17.02 -2.91 -9.48
N LEU A 34 -16.23 -3.95 -9.49
CA LEU A 34 -16.28 -5.01 -8.46
C LEU A 34 -15.02 -5.03 -7.61
N PRO A 35 -15.13 -4.84 -6.28
CA PRO A 35 -14.00 -4.98 -5.38
C PRO A 35 -13.53 -6.43 -5.30
N SER A 36 -12.26 -6.65 -5.17
CA SER A 36 -11.73 -7.95 -4.73
C SER A 36 -12.15 -8.20 -3.29
N ILE A 37 -12.58 -9.41 -3.01
CA ILE A 37 -12.98 -9.85 -1.68
C ILE A 37 -12.03 -10.95 -1.23
N SER A 38 -11.21 -10.65 -0.22
CA SER A 38 -10.33 -11.62 0.42
C SER A 38 -10.92 -12.08 1.75
N ARG A 39 -11.22 -13.37 1.84
CA ARG A 39 -11.81 -14.01 3.02
C ARG A 39 -10.75 -14.79 3.78
N ARG A 40 -10.69 -14.59 5.09
CA ARG A 40 -9.62 -15.14 5.93
C ARG A 40 -10.18 -15.72 7.21
N CYS A 41 -9.64 -16.84 7.63
CA CYS A 41 -9.82 -17.35 9.01
C CYS A 41 -8.81 -16.66 9.95
N SER A 42 -9.07 -16.70 11.26
CA SER A 42 -8.21 -16.10 12.28
C SER A 42 -6.76 -16.58 12.18
N ASP A 43 -6.51 -17.87 11.99
CA ASP A 43 -5.14 -18.39 11.79
C ASP A 43 -4.37 -17.68 10.69
N THR A 44 -5.05 -17.39 9.54
CA THR A 44 -4.45 -16.62 8.43
C THR A 44 -4.10 -15.20 8.86
N VAL A 45 -5.01 -14.55 9.60
CA VAL A 45 -4.80 -13.17 10.06
C VAL A 45 -3.65 -13.13 11.06
N ASP A 46 -3.64 -14.01 12.05
CA ASP A 46 -2.60 -14.06 13.08
C ASP A 46 -1.21 -14.28 12.48
N THR A 47 -1.10 -15.22 11.53
CA THR A 47 0.16 -15.49 10.83
C THR A 47 0.60 -14.29 10.00
N ALA A 48 -0.34 -13.64 9.29
CA ALA A 48 -0.04 -12.43 8.51
C ALA A 48 0.41 -11.27 9.42
N VAL A 49 -0.23 -11.09 10.58
CA VAL A 49 0.14 -10.06 11.57
C VAL A 49 1.59 -10.24 12.03
N VAL A 50 1.97 -11.46 12.39
CA VAL A 50 3.36 -11.77 12.79
C VAL A 50 4.34 -11.43 11.68
N ALA A 51 4.05 -11.85 10.44
CA ALA A 51 4.90 -11.58 9.28
C ALA A 51 5.02 -10.07 9.00
N ILE A 52 3.92 -9.33 9.07
CA ILE A 52 3.90 -7.87 8.85
C ILE A 52 4.74 -7.15 9.91
N TYR A 53 4.57 -7.49 11.20
CA TYR A 53 5.38 -6.86 12.26
C TYR A 53 6.87 -7.20 12.13
N ALA A 54 7.22 -8.41 11.71
CA ALA A 54 8.62 -8.75 11.44
C ALA A 54 9.21 -7.87 10.34
N MET A 55 8.47 -7.66 9.24
CA MET A 55 8.86 -6.76 8.16
C MET A 55 8.98 -5.30 8.62
N TYR A 56 8.03 -4.80 9.40
CA TYR A 56 8.08 -3.43 9.92
C TYR A 56 9.29 -3.19 10.82
N ARG A 57 9.60 -4.14 11.70
CA ARG A 57 10.79 -4.05 12.56
C ARG A 57 12.08 -4.06 11.77
N GLU A 58 12.19 -4.94 10.78
CA GLU A 58 13.40 -5.08 9.97
C GLU A 58 13.64 -3.88 9.06
N PHE A 59 12.61 -3.38 8.38
CA PHE A 59 12.78 -2.38 7.31
C PHE A 59 12.47 -0.95 7.75
N LEU A 60 11.60 -0.75 8.73
CA LEU A 60 11.26 0.57 9.22
C LEU A 60 11.98 0.90 10.54
N GLY A 61 12.24 -0.11 11.37
CA GLY A 61 12.92 0.08 12.66
C GLY A 61 12.16 0.99 13.64
N ILE A 62 10.86 1.19 13.41
CA ILE A 62 10.02 2.04 14.26
C ILE A 62 9.64 1.27 15.52
N SER A 63 9.92 1.84 16.68
CA SER A 63 9.57 1.29 17.99
C SER A 63 8.97 2.33 18.94
N LYS A 64 8.87 3.58 18.52
CA LYS A 64 8.32 4.72 19.27
C LYS A 64 8.09 5.90 18.33
N GLY A 65 7.55 6.98 18.86
CA GLY A 65 7.31 8.24 18.14
C GLY A 65 5.83 8.50 17.90
N ALA A 66 5.54 9.51 17.12
CA ALA A 66 4.19 9.93 16.77
C ALA A 66 3.89 9.67 15.28
N GLY A 67 2.76 9.03 14.98
CA GLY A 67 2.31 8.75 13.62
C GLY A 67 1.19 9.66 13.17
N LEU A 68 1.46 10.52 12.19
CA LEU A 68 0.45 11.28 11.49
C LEU A 68 -0.08 10.43 10.32
N TYR A 69 -1.27 9.88 10.48
CA TYR A 69 -1.92 9.07 9.45
C TYR A 69 -2.72 9.95 8.49
N VAL A 70 -2.19 10.19 7.31
CA VAL A 70 -2.88 10.93 6.25
C VAL A 70 -3.81 9.97 5.50
N CYS A 71 -4.72 9.35 6.25
CA CYS A 71 -5.75 8.44 5.79
C CYS A 71 -6.87 8.36 6.83
N PRO A 72 -8.04 7.76 6.50
CA PRO A 72 -9.09 7.44 7.48
C PRO A 72 -8.64 6.41 8.50
N SER A 73 -9.36 6.31 9.60
CA SER A 73 -9.18 5.23 10.57
C SER A 73 -9.84 3.92 10.13
N THR A 74 -9.49 2.82 10.79
CA THR A 74 -10.19 1.54 10.63
C THR A 74 -11.61 1.56 11.15
N GLU A 75 -11.99 2.53 11.98
CA GLU A 75 -13.36 2.72 12.44
C GLU A 75 -14.25 3.31 11.35
N GLU A 76 -13.69 4.19 10.49
CA GLU A 76 -14.42 4.80 9.39
C GLU A 76 -14.51 3.88 8.18
N ILE A 77 -13.48 3.08 7.91
CA ILE A 77 -13.44 2.15 6.75
C ILE A 77 -12.88 0.79 7.20
N PRO A 78 -13.66 -0.01 7.95
CA PRO A 78 -13.18 -1.24 8.59
C PRO A 78 -12.83 -2.37 7.61
N GLU A 79 -13.39 -2.36 6.39
CA GLU A 79 -13.15 -3.41 5.39
C GLU A 79 -11.89 -3.18 4.54
N MET A 80 -11.32 -1.96 4.55
CA MET A 80 -10.21 -1.62 3.65
C MET A 80 -8.88 -2.20 4.13
N GLY A 81 -8.38 -3.20 3.41
CA GLY A 81 -7.13 -3.90 3.76
C GLY A 81 -5.91 -2.99 3.87
N MET A 82 -5.79 -1.97 3.00
CA MET A 82 -4.70 -0.99 3.07
C MET A 82 -4.70 -0.22 4.40
N ILE A 83 -5.85 0.24 4.86
CA ILE A 83 -5.98 0.99 6.11
C ILE A 83 -5.65 0.08 7.30
N LYS A 84 -6.12 -1.18 7.27
CA LYS A 84 -5.75 -2.16 8.30
C LYS A 84 -4.23 -2.36 8.37
N ALA A 85 -3.56 -2.54 7.25
CA ALA A 85 -2.11 -2.72 7.20
C ALA A 85 -1.36 -1.49 7.76
N LEU A 86 -1.75 -0.29 7.35
CA LEU A 86 -1.16 0.95 7.89
C LEU A 86 -1.45 1.13 9.38
N ASN A 87 -2.67 0.81 9.83
CA ASN A 87 -3.04 0.95 11.23
C ASN A 87 -2.23 0.02 12.15
N MET A 88 -1.70 -1.10 11.66
CA MET A 88 -0.82 -1.96 12.44
C MET A 88 0.45 -1.22 12.91
N LEU A 89 0.95 -0.25 12.14
CA LEU A 89 2.07 0.59 12.57
C LEU A 89 1.75 1.40 13.83
N ALA A 90 0.48 1.69 14.09
CA ALA A 90 0.07 2.42 15.29
C ALA A 90 0.45 1.69 16.60
N GLY A 91 0.49 0.35 16.56
CA GLY A 91 0.92 -0.48 17.69
C GLY A 91 2.43 -0.38 18.00
N LEU A 92 3.23 0.25 17.14
CA LEU A 92 4.67 0.49 17.32
C LEU A 92 4.98 1.93 17.77
N LEU A 93 3.97 2.79 17.90
CA LEU A 93 4.11 4.22 18.16
C LEU A 93 3.60 4.59 19.55
N ASP A 94 4.19 5.62 20.16
CA ASP A 94 3.73 6.16 21.44
C ASP A 94 2.36 6.85 21.31
N THR A 95 2.12 7.48 20.15
CA THR A 95 0.86 8.16 19.84
C THR A 95 0.64 8.22 18.33
N HIS A 96 -0.62 8.38 17.93
CA HIS A 96 -0.96 8.54 16.52
C HIS A 96 -2.23 9.39 16.34
N ARG A 97 -2.42 9.91 15.12
CA ARG A 97 -3.64 10.63 14.74
C ARG A 97 -3.99 10.42 13.27
N PHE A 98 -5.25 10.06 13.02
CA PHE A 98 -5.82 9.98 11.67
C PHE A 98 -6.35 11.36 11.26
N MET A 99 -5.94 11.81 10.07
CA MET A 99 -6.20 13.17 9.58
C MET A 99 -7.30 13.24 8.52
N VAL A 100 -7.75 12.11 8.00
CA VAL A 100 -8.92 12.05 7.12
C VAL A 100 -10.13 11.70 7.97
N LYS A 101 -11.15 12.54 7.97
CA LYS A 101 -12.40 12.37 8.71
C LYS A 101 -13.57 12.70 7.81
N GLN A 102 -14.57 11.83 7.78
CA GLN A 102 -15.75 12.03 6.94
C GLN A 102 -15.36 12.37 5.49
N GLU A 103 -14.42 11.60 4.95
CA GLU A 103 -13.89 11.75 3.59
C GLU A 103 -13.19 13.10 3.31
N ARG A 104 -12.87 13.88 4.34
CA ARG A 104 -12.19 15.19 4.21
C ARG A 104 -10.79 15.15 4.81
N PHE A 105 -9.83 15.67 4.07
CA PHE A 105 -8.47 15.92 4.53
C PHE A 105 -8.21 17.44 4.54
N VAL A 106 -7.82 17.97 5.69
CA VAL A 106 -7.46 19.39 5.89
C VAL A 106 -5.96 19.44 6.17
N PRO A 107 -5.12 19.86 5.19
CA PRO A 107 -3.66 19.91 5.37
C PRO A 107 -3.21 20.82 6.51
N GLU A 108 -3.96 21.87 6.82
CA GLU A 108 -3.67 22.79 7.92
C GLU A 108 -3.73 22.10 9.29
N ASP A 109 -4.73 21.23 9.49
CA ASP A 109 -4.86 20.45 10.72
C ASP A 109 -3.70 19.45 10.87
N ALA A 110 -3.27 18.85 9.75
CA ALA A 110 -2.11 17.97 9.71
C ALA A 110 -0.83 18.70 10.10
N LEU A 111 -0.63 19.92 9.58
CA LEU A 111 0.49 20.77 9.92
C LEU A 111 0.47 21.15 11.41
N ALA A 112 -0.68 21.60 11.92
CA ALA A 112 -0.85 21.95 13.33
C ALA A 112 -0.57 20.76 14.25
N GLN A 113 -1.02 19.55 13.87
CA GLN A 113 -0.75 18.33 14.61
C GLN A 113 0.75 17.99 14.63
N LEU A 114 1.45 18.08 13.50
CA LEU A 114 2.90 17.87 13.45
C LEU A 114 3.65 18.88 14.33
N GLN A 115 3.24 20.14 14.31
CA GLN A 115 3.81 21.19 15.19
C GLN A 115 3.57 20.92 16.67
N SER A 116 2.38 20.41 17.04
CA SER A 116 2.06 20.08 18.44
C SER A 116 2.94 18.96 19.02
N TRP A 117 3.51 18.14 18.18
CA TRP A 117 4.42 17.05 18.53
C TRP A 117 5.90 17.42 18.45
N GLU A 118 6.23 18.61 17.95
CA GLU A 118 7.62 19.07 17.85
C GLU A 118 8.34 19.05 19.19
N ASN A 119 9.58 18.59 19.21
CA ASN A 119 10.41 18.40 20.40
C ASN A 119 9.86 17.41 21.45
N LYS A 120 8.75 16.71 21.16
CA LYS A 120 8.15 15.70 22.06
C LYS A 120 8.33 14.29 21.52
N PHE A 121 8.24 14.14 20.20
CA PHE A 121 8.25 12.84 19.54
C PHE A 121 9.02 12.89 18.22
N THR A 122 9.64 11.77 17.85
CA THR A 122 10.00 11.53 16.43
C THR A 122 8.72 11.40 15.63
N ARG A 123 8.54 12.21 14.60
CA ARG A 123 7.27 12.37 13.86
C ARG A 123 7.32 11.60 12.53
N HIS A 124 6.44 10.62 12.37
CA HIS A 124 6.29 9.87 11.13
C HIS A 124 5.02 10.29 10.40
N ILE A 125 5.07 10.38 9.07
CA ILE A 125 3.90 10.65 8.22
C ILE A 125 3.58 9.38 7.44
N ILE A 126 2.34 8.88 7.57
CA ILE A 126 1.95 7.56 7.10
C ILE A 126 0.66 7.69 6.28
N GLY A 127 0.64 7.14 5.06
CA GLY A 127 -0.58 7.18 4.24
C GLY A 127 -0.35 6.98 2.75
N PRO A 128 -1.41 7.08 1.94
CA PRO A 128 -1.29 7.02 0.50
C PRO A 128 -0.45 8.18 -0.04
N PRO A 129 0.40 7.94 -1.06
CA PRO A 129 1.32 8.96 -1.56
C PRO A 129 0.62 10.23 -2.06
N PHE A 130 -0.58 10.12 -2.65
CA PHE A 130 -1.31 11.27 -3.15
C PHE A 130 -1.82 12.20 -2.03
N LEU A 131 -2.22 11.67 -0.87
CA LEU A 131 -2.64 12.49 0.27
C LEU A 131 -1.45 13.16 0.94
N ILE A 132 -0.33 12.46 1.05
CA ILE A 132 0.92 13.08 1.53
C ILE A 132 1.37 14.16 0.54
N HIS A 133 1.24 13.92 -0.76
CA HIS A 133 1.53 14.94 -1.78
C HIS A 133 0.64 16.19 -1.63
N ARG A 134 -0.64 16.05 -1.29
CA ARG A 134 -1.52 17.20 -0.97
C ARG A 134 -0.98 18.01 0.21
N LEU A 135 -0.47 17.35 1.24
CA LEU A 135 0.19 18.06 2.36
C LEU A 135 1.42 18.82 1.88
N LEU A 136 2.26 18.18 1.04
CA LEU A 136 3.46 18.82 0.49
C LEU A 136 3.10 20.02 -0.42
N GLN A 137 2.08 19.88 -1.27
CA GLN A 137 1.57 20.98 -2.10
C GLN A 137 1.04 22.14 -1.26
N PHE A 138 0.33 21.87 -0.17
CA PHE A 138 -0.11 22.90 0.76
C PHE A 138 1.07 23.65 1.40
N LEU A 139 2.10 22.94 1.83
CA LEU A 139 3.32 23.55 2.35
C LEU A 139 4.00 24.44 1.31
N GLN A 140 4.09 23.96 0.06
CA GLN A 140 4.62 24.71 -1.07
C GLN A 140 3.82 26.00 -1.33
N GLN A 141 2.51 25.89 -1.46
CA GLN A 141 1.62 27.01 -1.78
C GLN A 141 1.61 28.08 -0.68
N THR A 142 1.78 27.67 0.57
CA THR A 142 1.79 28.59 1.71
C THR A 142 3.18 29.09 2.09
N GLY A 143 4.23 28.62 1.39
CA GLY A 143 5.63 28.95 1.71
C GLY A 143 6.10 28.39 3.06
N ARG A 144 5.36 27.44 3.64
CA ARG A 144 5.67 26.86 4.95
C ARG A 144 6.60 25.65 4.79
N ARG A 145 7.41 25.41 5.81
CA ARG A 145 8.29 24.23 5.92
C ARG A 145 8.23 23.68 7.34
N ILE A 146 8.36 22.38 7.46
CA ILE A 146 8.54 21.68 8.73
C ILE A 146 9.85 20.93 8.66
N LYS A 147 10.64 20.97 9.70
CA LYS A 147 11.78 20.10 9.86
C LYS A 147 11.37 18.93 10.75
N LEU A 148 11.25 17.77 10.18
CA LEU A 148 11.02 16.54 10.94
C LEU A 148 12.27 16.14 11.72
N ASP A 149 12.08 15.30 12.74
CA ASP A 149 13.12 14.87 13.65
C ASP A 149 14.04 13.84 13.00
N LYS A 150 15.25 13.70 13.52
CA LYS A 150 16.16 12.63 13.10
C LYS A 150 15.49 11.26 13.35
N GLY A 151 15.46 10.41 12.33
CA GLY A 151 14.79 9.10 12.38
C GLY A 151 13.32 9.13 12.01
N SER A 152 12.77 10.32 11.68
CA SER A 152 11.43 10.42 11.09
C SER A 152 11.37 9.72 9.73
N MET A 153 10.17 9.26 9.37
CA MET A 153 9.90 8.63 8.07
C MET A 153 8.60 9.14 7.47
N VAL A 154 8.58 9.17 6.15
CA VAL A 154 7.37 9.19 5.35
C VAL A 154 7.16 7.77 4.83
N ILE A 155 6.04 7.15 5.19
CA ILE A 155 5.71 5.76 4.83
C ILE A 155 4.49 5.77 3.93
N THR A 156 4.66 5.29 2.69
CA THR A 156 3.59 5.23 1.71
C THR A 156 3.11 3.80 1.50
N LEU A 157 1.81 3.64 1.26
CA LEU A 157 1.18 2.42 0.81
C LEU A 157 0.07 2.75 -0.17
N GLY A 158 -0.01 1.99 -1.25
CA GLY A 158 -0.95 2.23 -2.35
C GLY A 158 -0.33 3.09 -3.46
N GLY A 159 -0.89 2.99 -4.66
CA GLY A 159 -0.31 3.63 -5.84
C GLY A 159 -0.68 5.10 -5.99
N TRP A 160 -0.01 5.75 -6.93
CA TRP A 160 -0.37 7.07 -7.43
C TRP A 160 -1.63 7.00 -8.29
N LYS A 161 -2.44 8.03 -8.20
CA LYS A 161 -3.69 8.14 -8.93
C LYS A 161 -3.51 8.72 -10.33
N ARG A 162 -4.35 8.24 -11.28
CA ARG A 162 -4.45 8.78 -12.65
C ARG A 162 -5.54 9.84 -12.85
N PHE A 163 -6.49 9.97 -11.94
CA PHE A 163 -7.73 10.70 -12.22
C PHE A 163 -7.76 12.19 -11.82
N THR A 164 -7.05 12.63 -10.82
CA THR A 164 -7.20 14.01 -10.31
C THR A 164 -5.93 14.82 -10.26
N GLY A 165 -4.81 14.27 -10.61
CA GLY A 165 -3.57 15.00 -10.52
C GLY A 165 -2.48 14.42 -11.39
N GLN A 166 -1.45 15.20 -11.60
CA GLN A 166 -0.23 14.71 -12.19
C GLN A 166 0.40 13.72 -11.22
N MET A 167 0.55 12.48 -11.66
CA MET A 167 1.41 11.53 -10.99
C MET A 167 2.84 12.09 -11.06
N ILE A 168 3.41 12.37 -9.90
CA ILE A 168 4.81 12.79 -9.83
C ILE A 168 5.73 11.58 -9.72
N SER A 169 6.94 11.73 -10.20
CA SER A 169 7.96 10.69 -10.07
C SER A 169 8.36 10.51 -8.60
N ARG A 170 8.86 9.33 -8.25
CA ARG A 170 9.42 9.08 -6.92
C ARG A 170 10.51 10.10 -6.56
N ARG A 171 11.33 10.48 -7.55
CA ARG A 171 12.37 11.49 -7.36
C ARG A 171 11.80 12.84 -6.96
N GLU A 172 10.76 13.29 -7.64
CA GLU A 172 10.07 14.57 -7.30
C GLU A 172 9.44 14.51 -5.93
N PHE A 173 8.78 13.40 -5.59
CA PHE A 173 8.22 13.20 -4.26
C PHE A 173 9.30 13.27 -3.17
N ASN A 174 10.45 12.62 -3.37
CA ASN A 174 11.58 12.68 -2.44
C ASN A 174 12.12 14.11 -2.29
N LEU A 175 12.27 14.85 -3.40
CA LEU A 175 12.72 16.24 -3.37
C LEU A 175 11.74 17.14 -2.60
N MET A 176 10.45 16.93 -2.77
CA MET A 176 9.44 17.66 -1.98
C MET A 176 9.52 17.30 -0.49
N CYS A 177 9.71 16.02 -0.14
CA CYS A 177 9.90 15.61 1.24
C CYS A 177 11.17 16.23 1.85
N GLU A 178 12.25 16.32 1.10
CA GLU A 178 13.48 16.96 1.53
C GLU A 178 13.29 18.47 1.73
N GLU A 179 12.68 19.14 0.76
CA GLU A 179 12.47 20.59 0.80
C GLU A 179 11.49 21.03 1.89
N TYR A 180 10.35 20.38 2.00
CA TYR A 180 9.24 20.83 2.87
C TYR A 180 9.20 20.15 4.23
N LEU A 181 9.81 18.98 4.38
CA LEU A 181 9.83 18.21 5.63
C LEU A 181 11.25 18.05 6.21
N GLY A 182 12.28 18.48 5.50
CA GLY A 182 13.67 18.27 5.89
C GLY A 182 14.07 16.79 5.97
N LEU A 183 13.42 15.94 5.19
CA LEU A 183 13.57 14.50 5.25
C LEU A 183 14.37 13.98 4.05
N ALA A 184 15.58 13.46 4.31
CA ALA A 184 16.40 12.87 3.25
C ALA A 184 15.70 11.65 2.58
N PRO A 185 16.05 11.31 1.33
CA PRO A 185 15.40 10.23 0.57
C PRO A 185 15.37 8.89 1.31
N ASN A 186 16.41 8.56 2.08
CA ASN A 186 16.44 7.35 2.90
C ASN A 186 15.39 7.32 4.03
N GLY A 187 14.71 8.39 4.32
CA GLY A 187 13.56 8.46 5.22
C GLY A 187 12.21 8.24 4.54
N VAL A 188 12.17 8.14 3.20
CA VAL A 188 10.95 7.83 2.46
C VAL A 188 10.91 6.35 2.15
N ARG A 189 9.87 5.65 2.62
CA ARG A 189 9.67 4.21 2.48
C ARG A 189 8.33 3.95 1.80
N ASP A 190 8.33 3.08 0.81
CA ASP A 190 7.10 2.66 0.15
C ASP A 190 6.84 1.17 0.39
N ILE A 191 5.58 0.85 0.64
CA ILE A 191 5.10 -0.51 0.89
C ILE A 191 4.25 -0.96 -0.29
N TYR A 192 4.55 -2.12 -0.84
CA TYR A 192 3.70 -2.82 -1.79
C TYR A 192 2.93 -3.91 -1.06
N ALA A 193 1.62 -3.92 -1.22
CA ALA A 193 0.74 -4.93 -0.65
C ALA A 193 -0.52 -5.10 -1.51
N LEU A 194 -1.14 -6.27 -1.42
CA LEU A 194 -2.38 -6.63 -2.09
C LEU A 194 -3.40 -7.14 -1.07
N VAL A 195 -4.68 -6.82 -1.28
CA VAL A 195 -5.77 -7.35 -0.45
C VAL A 195 -5.89 -8.86 -0.57
N GLU A 196 -5.60 -9.40 -1.73
CA GLU A 196 -5.71 -10.81 -2.08
C GLU A 196 -4.61 -11.69 -1.49
N SER A 197 -3.57 -11.08 -0.93
CA SER A 197 -2.43 -11.78 -0.34
C SER A 197 -2.12 -11.24 1.06
N ASN A 198 -1.41 -12.04 1.86
CA ASN A 198 -0.88 -11.61 3.17
C ASN A 198 0.51 -10.99 3.05
N VAL A 199 0.92 -10.73 1.83
CA VAL A 199 2.26 -10.29 1.47
C VAL A 199 2.39 -8.79 1.53
N MET A 200 3.58 -8.34 1.94
CA MET A 200 4.07 -7.02 1.57
C MET A 200 5.53 -7.09 1.14
N ALA A 201 5.91 -6.12 0.33
CA ALA A 201 7.31 -5.80 0.06
C ALA A 201 7.56 -4.37 0.52
N ILE A 202 8.66 -4.14 1.23
CA ILE A 202 8.96 -2.86 1.89
C ILE A 202 10.31 -2.35 1.43
N ASP A 203 10.40 -1.05 1.18
CA ASP A 203 11.65 -0.39 0.87
C ASP A 203 12.64 -0.43 2.05
N ASP A 204 13.88 -0.72 1.74
CA ASP A 204 14.99 -0.49 2.64
C ASP A 204 15.47 0.99 2.60
N GLU A 205 16.56 1.31 3.29
CA GLU A 205 17.17 2.65 3.32
C GLU A 205 17.74 3.13 1.98
N HIS A 206 17.91 2.22 1.02
CA HIS A 206 18.30 2.52 -0.36
C HIS A 206 17.08 2.60 -1.31
N GLN A 207 15.87 2.53 -0.76
CA GLN A 207 14.61 2.52 -1.51
C GLN A 207 14.46 1.33 -2.46
N ILE A 208 15.04 0.20 -2.09
CA ILE A 208 14.89 -1.07 -2.79
C ILE A 208 13.83 -1.89 -2.05
N LYS A 209 12.82 -2.36 -2.77
CA LYS A 209 11.74 -3.17 -2.20
C LYS A 209 12.18 -4.59 -1.92
N HIS A 210 12.23 -4.97 -0.67
CA HIS A 210 12.45 -6.34 -0.21
C HIS A 210 11.14 -7.07 -0.05
N VAL A 211 11.05 -8.23 -0.67
CA VAL A 211 9.92 -9.15 -0.55
C VAL A 211 9.97 -9.85 0.81
N SER A 212 8.84 -10.02 1.45
CA SER A 212 8.73 -10.77 2.70
C SER A 212 9.35 -12.17 2.55
N PRO A 213 10.18 -12.64 3.48
CA PRO A 213 10.79 -13.98 3.42
C PRO A 213 9.76 -15.13 3.58
N TYR A 214 8.53 -14.80 3.95
CA TYR A 214 7.45 -15.77 4.12
C TYR A 214 6.71 -16.10 2.82
N VAL A 215 7.05 -15.44 1.72
CA VAL A 215 6.43 -15.63 0.40
C VAL A 215 7.48 -15.70 -0.68
N HIS A 216 7.09 -16.19 -1.84
CA HIS A 216 7.96 -16.24 -3.00
C HIS A 216 7.30 -15.55 -4.19
N PHE A 217 8.05 -14.65 -4.83
CA PHE A 217 7.63 -13.96 -6.04
C PHE A 217 8.22 -14.64 -7.26
N THR A 218 7.40 -14.79 -8.28
CA THR A 218 7.82 -15.21 -9.61
C THR A 218 7.45 -14.14 -10.61
N VAL A 219 8.23 -13.98 -11.66
CA VAL A 219 7.90 -13.06 -12.75
C VAL A 219 7.61 -13.88 -14.00
N ARG A 220 6.38 -13.77 -14.51
CA ARG A 220 5.89 -14.56 -15.63
C ARG A 220 5.99 -13.79 -16.92
N ASP A 221 6.38 -14.48 -18.00
CA ASP A 221 6.41 -13.91 -19.34
C ASP A 221 5.02 -13.34 -19.72
N MET A 222 4.98 -12.13 -20.26
CA MET A 222 3.72 -11.48 -20.63
C MET A 222 2.99 -12.14 -21.78
N ASN A 223 3.71 -12.92 -22.62
CA ASN A 223 3.15 -13.62 -23.76
C ASN A 223 2.85 -15.11 -23.44
N ASP A 224 3.56 -15.67 -22.45
CA ASP A 224 3.37 -17.04 -21.98
C ASP A 224 3.47 -17.12 -20.46
N LEU A 225 2.33 -16.96 -19.79
CA LEU A 225 2.24 -16.96 -18.33
C LEU A 225 2.65 -18.27 -17.66
N SER A 226 2.83 -19.38 -18.43
CA SER A 226 3.37 -20.64 -17.92
C SER A 226 4.88 -20.57 -17.72
N ARG A 227 5.56 -19.65 -18.41
CA ARG A 227 7.01 -19.46 -18.36
C ARG A 227 7.40 -18.38 -17.36
N GLU A 228 8.41 -18.68 -16.58
CA GLU A 228 9.07 -17.70 -15.71
C GLU A 228 10.24 -17.04 -16.46
N VAL A 229 10.39 -15.72 -16.27
CA VAL A 229 11.50 -14.97 -16.84
C VAL A 229 12.65 -14.83 -15.83
N PRO A 230 13.90 -14.70 -16.29
CA PRO A 230 15.05 -14.44 -15.42
C PRO A 230 14.92 -13.15 -14.60
N ASP A 231 15.64 -13.11 -13.48
CA ASP A 231 15.79 -11.88 -12.68
C ASP A 231 16.34 -10.73 -13.56
N GLY A 232 15.78 -9.54 -13.38
CA GLY A 232 16.08 -8.36 -14.18
C GLY A 232 15.16 -8.17 -15.39
N GLU A 233 14.46 -9.20 -15.83
CA GLU A 233 13.45 -9.09 -16.89
C GLU A 233 12.08 -8.70 -16.30
N LYS A 234 11.27 -8.04 -17.13
CA LYS A 234 9.93 -7.56 -16.79
C LYS A 234 8.89 -8.62 -17.12
N GLY A 235 7.90 -8.77 -16.23
CA GLY A 235 6.79 -9.66 -16.49
C GLY A 235 5.69 -9.51 -15.46
N VAL A 236 4.70 -10.37 -15.55
CA VAL A 236 3.54 -10.39 -14.64
C VAL A 236 3.94 -11.02 -13.30
N LEU A 237 3.65 -10.32 -12.21
CA LEU A 237 3.93 -10.84 -10.86
C LEU A 237 3.04 -12.03 -10.52
N GLY A 238 3.68 -13.15 -10.22
CA GLY A 238 3.09 -14.30 -9.55
C GLY A 238 3.53 -14.34 -8.09
N ILE A 239 2.62 -14.66 -7.19
CA ILE A 239 2.86 -14.73 -5.75
C ILE A 239 2.55 -16.13 -5.26
N LEU A 240 3.52 -16.78 -4.59
CA LEU A 240 3.29 -17.95 -3.78
C LEU A 240 3.27 -17.54 -2.31
N ASP A 241 2.08 -17.58 -1.71
CA ASP A 241 1.80 -17.14 -0.36
C ASP A 241 1.34 -18.31 0.52
N PRO A 242 2.26 -19.00 1.21
CA PRO A 242 1.91 -20.10 2.11
C PRO A 242 1.17 -19.65 3.39
N LEU A 243 1.09 -18.34 3.64
CA LEU A 243 0.31 -17.80 4.75
C LEU A 243 -1.20 -17.69 4.42
N ALA A 244 -1.58 -17.94 3.16
CA ALA A 244 -2.98 -17.93 2.71
C ALA A 244 -3.67 -19.27 3.07
N LEU A 245 -3.96 -19.49 4.35
CA LEU A 245 -4.50 -20.78 4.83
C LEU A 245 -5.96 -21.03 4.46
N ALA A 246 -6.70 -19.99 4.09
CA ALA A 246 -8.12 -20.07 3.75
C ALA A 246 -8.41 -20.02 2.24
N THR A 247 -7.41 -19.68 1.42
CA THR A 247 -7.52 -19.56 -0.04
C THR A 247 -6.28 -20.18 -0.70
N PRO A 248 -6.32 -20.54 -2.00
CA PRO A 248 -5.11 -20.95 -2.70
C PRO A 248 -4.04 -19.88 -2.63
N GLY A 249 -2.87 -20.22 -2.11
CA GLY A 249 -1.72 -19.32 -1.93
C GLY A 249 -0.95 -19.02 -3.21
N MET A 250 -1.47 -19.35 -4.39
CA MET A 250 -0.83 -19.07 -5.68
C MET A 250 -1.68 -18.05 -6.45
N ILE A 251 -1.19 -16.82 -6.55
CA ILE A 251 -1.89 -15.70 -7.18
C ILE A 251 -1.08 -15.21 -8.37
N LEU A 252 -1.73 -15.05 -9.52
CA LEU A 252 -1.21 -14.30 -10.65
C LEU A 252 -1.87 -12.92 -10.65
N THR A 253 -1.08 -11.88 -10.49
CA THR A 253 -1.56 -10.50 -10.36
C THR A 253 -1.76 -9.85 -11.74
N GLU A 254 -2.14 -8.58 -11.72
CA GLU A 254 -2.18 -7.70 -12.89
C GLU A 254 -1.03 -6.67 -12.84
N ASP A 255 -0.03 -6.89 -11.99
CA ASP A 255 1.09 -5.97 -11.81
C ASP A 255 2.32 -6.45 -12.60
N ILE A 256 2.96 -5.54 -13.30
CA ILE A 256 4.22 -5.77 -14.01
C ILE A 256 5.36 -5.35 -13.09
N VAL A 257 6.25 -6.27 -12.86
CA VAL A 257 7.41 -6.10 -11.97
C VAL A 257 8.67 -6.67 -12.63
N SER A 258 9.81 -6.42 -12.01
CA SER A 258 11.07 -7.11 -12.24
C SER A 258 11.66 -7.52 -10.89
N LEU A 259 12.24 -8.72 -10.79
CA LEU A 259 13.08 -9.07 -9.64
C LEU A 259 14.47 -8.47 -9.83
N VAL A 260 14.99 -7.86 -8.76
CA VAL A 260 16.29 -7.18 -8.82
C VAL A 260 17.41 -8.18 -8.57
N PRO A 261 18.31 -8.43 -9.56
CA PRO A 261 19.40 -9.38 -9.42
C PRO A 261 20.53 -8.87 -8.51
N GLY A 262 21.46 -9.75 -8.17
CA GLY A 262 22.70 -9.43 -7.46
C GLY A 262 22.53 -9.20 -5.95
N ALA A 263 23.53 -8.64 -5.28
CA ALA A 263 23.54 -8.37 -3.85
C ALA A 263 22.81 -7.05 -3.51
N SER A 264 22.17 -6.97 -2.35
CA SER A 264 21.58 -5.72 -1.86
C SER A 264 22.65 -4.80 -1.28
N PRO A 265 22.63 -3.49 -1.57
CA PRO A 265 23.47 -2.51 -0.90
C PRO A 265 23.29 -2.49 0.63
N SER A 266 22.12 -2.86 1.12
CA SER A 266 21.83 -2.97 2.56
C SER A 266 22.41 -4.24 3.20
N GLY A 267 23.02 -5.14 2.42
CA GLY A 267 23.52 -6.44 2.88
C GLY A 267 22.42 -7.48 3.20
N ARG A 268 21.16 -7.11 3.06
CA ARG A 268 20.02 -8.02 3.30
C ARG A 268 19.89 -9.04 2.17
N SER A 269 19.57 -10.27 2.53
CA SER A 269 19.28 -11.36 1.60
C SER A 269 17.80 -11.40 1.21
N GLY A 270 17.44 -12.28 0.28
CA GLY A 270 16.06 -12.49 -0.17
C GLY A 270 15.73 -11.77 -1.48
N GLN A 271 14.51 -12.03 -1.95
CA GLN A 271 14.03 -11.44 -3.19
C GLN A 271 13.79 -9.94 -3.03
N ARG A 272 14.08 -9.20 -4.09
CA ARG A 272 13.84 -7.76 -4.19
C ARG A 272 13.12 -7.49 -5.50
N MET A 273 12.22 -6.51 -5.48
CA MET A 273 11.43 -6.20 -6.66
C MET A 273 11.46 -4.71 -7.00
N GLU A 274 11.33 -4.44 -8.27
CA GLU A 274 10.94 -3.15 -8.81
C GLU A 274 9.50 -3.24 -9.31
N TYR A 275 8.61 -2.40 -8.80
CA TYR A 275 7.27 -2.23 -9.35
C TYR A 275 7.35 -1.31 -10.57
N ILE A 276 6.88 -1.77 -11.71
CA ILE A 276 6.97 -1.02 -12.96
C ILE A 276 5.64 -0.34 -13.27
N MET A 277 4.57 -1.13 -13.39
CA MET A 277 3.25 -0.61 -13.70
C MET A 277 2.17 -1.69 -13.54
N ARG A 278 0.93 -1.29 -13.61
CA ARG A 278 -0.16 -2.22 -13.79
C ARG A 278 -0.33 -2.57 -15.27
N ALA A 279 -0.72 -3.81 -15.57
CA ALA A 279 -0.93 -4.25 -16.95
C ALA A 279 -1.97 -3.38 -17.67
N PRO A 280 -1.83 -3.13 -18.99
CA PRO A 280 -2.72 -2.24 -19.74
C PRO A 280 -4.22 -2.54 -19.62
N SER A 281 -4.60 -3.81 -19.56
CA SER A 281 -5.99 -4.28 -19.40
C SER A 281 -6.60 -3.89 -18.04
N SER A 282 -5.78 -3.53 -17.06
CA SER A 282 -6.18 -3.13 -15.72
C SER A 282 -5.86 -1.66 -15.42
N LEU A 283 -5.38 -0.90 -16.41
CA LEU A 283 -5.03 0.51 -16.24
C LEU A 283 -6.22 1.40 -15.86
N GLU A 284 -7.44 0.97 -16.17
CA GLU A 284 -8.68 1.65 -15.78
C GLU A 284 -9.06 1.34 -14.34
N PHE A 285 -8.38 0.40 -13.71
CA PHE A 285 -8.72 -0.15 -12.41
C PHE A 285 -7.77 0.35 -11.33
N GLY A 286 -8.16 1.38 -10.60
CA GLY A 286 -7.34 1.96 -9.56
C GLY A 286 -7.13 1.05 -8.33
N CYS A 287 -6.10 1.33 -7.56
CA CYS A 287 -5.90 0.70 -6.24
C CYS A 287 -6.82 1.31 -5.17
N CYS A 288 -6.79 0.75 -3.96
CA CYS A 288 -7.58 1.23 -2.81
C CYS A 288 -7.42 2.73 -2.52
N ALA A 289 -6.22 3.28 -2.73
CA ALA A 289 -5.94 4.69 -2.55
C ALA A 289 -6.74 5.60 -3.51
N VAL A 290 -7.03 5.12 -4.70
CA VAL A 290 -7.76 5.88 -5.75
C VAL A 290 -9.21 6.14 -5.39
N ASN A 291 -9.92 5.16 -4.82
CA ASN A 291 -11.32 5.37 -4.42
C ASN A 291 -11.42 6.26 -3.18
N LEU A 292 -10.46 6.16 -2.27
CA LEU A 292 -10.40 7.07 -1.15
C LEU A 292 -10.31 8.51 -1.64
N GLU A 293 -9.47 8.77 -2.66
CA GLU A 293 -9.36 10.11 -3.23
C GLU A 293 -10.64 10.54 -3.96
N LYS A 294 -11.28 9.65 -4.76
CA LYS A 294 -12.56 9.96 -5.43
C LYS A 294 -13.64 10.35 -4.42
N LYS A 295 -13.77 9.61 -3.33
CA LYS A 295 -14.70 9.93 -2.24
C LYS A 295 -14.38 11.26 -1.58
N MET A 296 -13.09 11.56 -1.37
CA MET A 296 -12.66 12.83 -0.76
C MET A 296 -12.85 14.04 -1.67
N ASP A 297 -12.75 13.88 -2.98
CA ASP A 297 -12.91 14.98 -3.95
C ASP A 297 -14.38 15.26 -4.30
N GLY A 298 -15.31 14.44 -3.80
CA GLY A 298 -16.74 14.54 -4.15
C GLY A 298 -17.00 14.28 -5.64
N THR A 299 -16.05 13.66 -6.33
CA THR A 299 -16.15 13.34 -7.76
C THR A 299 -16.78 11.95 -7.99
N GLU A 300 -17.71 11.52 -7.15
CA GLU A 300 -18.67 10.52 -7.59
C GLU A 300 -19.58 11.19 -8.62
N ALA A 301 -19.06 11.33 -9.85
CA ALA A 301 -19.89 11.62 -11.00
C ALA A 301 -20.89 10.48 -11.14
N GLU A 302 -22.15 10.83 -11.34
CA GLU A 302 -23.25 9.96 -11.72
C GLU A 302 -22.72 8.78 -12.53
N GLU A 303 -22.91 7.57 -12.01
CA GLU A 303 -22.69 6.35 -12.77
C GLU A 303 -23.57 6.45 -14.03
N ALA A 304 -22.91 6.71 -15.14
CA ALA A 304 -23.56 6.52 -16.44
C ALA A 304 -23.97 5.05 -16.51
N ALA A 305 -25.26 4.80 -16.39
CA ALA A 305 -25.85 3.48 -16.53
C ALA A 305 -25.32 2.85 -17.81
N CYS A 306 -24.63 1.73 -17.66
CA CYS A 306 -24.17 0.93 -18.79
C CYS A 306 -25.39 0.55 -19.60
N PRO A 307 -25.52 0.88 -20.90
CA PRO A 307 -26.66 0.46 -21.69
C PRO A 307 -26.64 -1.06 -21.78
N VAL A 308 -27.68 -1.68 -21.25
CA VAL A 308 -27.96 -3.10 -21.44
C VAL A 308 -28.14 -3.31 -22.94
N VAL A 309 -27.20 -3.93 -23.59
CA VAL A 309 -27.36 -4.40 -24.96
C VAL A 309 -28.19 -5.66 -24.87
N ASN A 310 -29.43 -5.57 -25.44
CA ASN A 310 -30.33 -6.70 -25.66
C ASN A 310 -29.72 -7.73 -26.62
#